data_cbdbaf5c7a718d19ff6b0b6d43c9a21e
#
_entry.id   cbdbaf5c7a718d19ff6b0b6d43c9a21e
#
_cell.length_a   1.000
_cell.length_b   1.000
_cell.length_c   1.000
_cell.angle_alpha   90.00
_cell.angle_beta   90.00
_cell.angle_gamma   90.00
#
_symmetry.space_group_name_H-M   'P 1'
#
loop_
_entity.id
_entity.type
_entity.pdbx_description
1 polymer ?
#
loop_
_entity_poly.entity_id
_entity_poly.type
_entity_poly.pdbx_seq_one_letter_code
_entity_poly.pdbx_strand_id
1 'polypeptide(L)'
;YIIIFNNLRINYLYLYLGLVFAFLVKMPIFMVHLWLPKAHVEAPISGSIILAGVLLKLGGYGLIRVFRIIQIIGLKINLLWVSIRLFGGMLIRLICFYQTDIKSLIAYSSVAHMRIVIGGIITISFWGIRGSYLLIISHGLCSSGLFCLANIVYERVGSRRIIINKGMINFIPRMALWWFLLRACNMAAPPSINLLREIRLFNRIIGWSTYSIIVLILLSFFRAGYTIYLFSYSQHGKYYRSLYGVVTGRIREYLILFLHWFPLLFLIIKRDSFFYLYLNSLIKTLICGVKNMRFSF
;
A
#
# COMPACT_ATOMS: atom_id res chain seq x y z
N TYR A 1 -4.04 -10.95 30.08
CA TYR A 1 -2.79 -10.34 29.56
C TYR A 1 -2.71 -8.83 29.85
N ILE A 2 -3.78 -8.07 29.71
CA ILE A 2 -3.80 -6.60 29.99
C ILE A 2 -3.51 -6.31 31.47
N ILE A 3 -4.03 -7.14 32.39
CA ILE A 3 -3.84 -7.00 33.83
C ILE A 3 -2.38 -7.27 34.24
N ILE A 4 -1.71 -8.22 33.60
CA ILE A 4 -0.30 -8.55 33.89
C ILE A 4 0.62 -7.37 33.50
N PHE A 5 0.33 -6.66 32.40
CA PHE A 5 1.13 -5.52 31.97
C PHE A 5 0.97 -4.28 32.87
N ASN A 6 -0.18 -4.10 33.54
CA ASN A 6 -0.37 -3.01 34.50
C ASN A 6 0.44 -3.16 35.78
N ASN A 7 0.81 -4.38 36.15
CA ASN A 7 1.57 -4.66 37.36
C ASN A 7 3.09 -4.62 37.22
N LEU A 8 3.58 -4.62 35.96
CA LEU A 8 5.01 -4.50 35.69
C LEU A 8 5.37 -3.00 35.63
N ARG A 9 6.13 -2.50 36.60
CA ARG A 9 6.77 -1.17 36.61
C ARG A 9 7.90 -1.02 35.55
N ILE A 10 7.80 -1.73 34.45
CA ILE A 10 8.73 -1.63 33.33
C ILE A 10 8.46 -0.32 32.60
N ASN A 11 9.50 0.34 32.12
CA ASN A 11 9.38 1.53 31.29
C ASN A 11 8.54 1.20 30.05
N TYR A 12 7.25 1.45 30.10
CA TYR A 12 6.26 1.17 29.05
C TYR A 12 6.68 1.69 27.67
N LEU A 13 7.49 2.74 27.66
CA LEU A 13 8.00 3.33 26.43
C LEU A 13 8.96 2.39 25.69
N TYR A 14 9.87 1.72 26.39
CA TYR A 14 10.81 0.77 25.78
C TYR A 14 10.06 -0.47 25.26
N LEU A 15 9.10 -0.94 26.02
CA LEU A 15 8.25 -2.07 25.62
C LEU A 15 7.44 -1.72 24.34
N TYR A 16 6.86 -0.52 24.30
CA TYR A 16 6.16 -0.01 23.13
C TYR A 16 7.08 0.05 21.92
N LEU A 17 8.24 0.68 22.08
CA LEU A 17 9.22 0.80 20.99
C LEU A 17 9.69 -0.57 20.49
N GLY A 18 10.04 -1.50 21.37
CA GLY A 18 10.51 -2.83 21.01
C GLY A 18 9.46 -3.64 20.24
N LEU A 19 8.21 -3.62 20.69
CA LEU A 19 7.12 -4.36 20.03
C LEU A 19 6.72 -3.74 18.68
N VAL A 20 6.66 -2.42 18.61
CA VAL A 20 6.19 -1.73 17.41
C VAL A 20 7.28 -1.61 16.35
N PHE A 21 8.54 -1.46 16.74
CA PHE A 21 9.65 -1.21 15.84
C PHE A 21 9.83 -2.30 14.77
N ALA A 22 9.74 -3.58 15.16
CA ALA A 22 9.86 -4.70 14.24
C ALA A 22 8.82 -4.67 13.11
N PHE A 23 7.57 -4.31 13.45
CA PHE A 23 6.50 -4.17 12.45
C PHE A 23 6.64 -2.91 11.60
N LEU A 24 7.20 -1.85 12.18
CA LEU A 24 7.47 -0.61 11.49
C LEU A 24 8.61 -0.71 10.48
N VAL A 25 9.56 -1.62 10.72
CA VAL A 25 10.59 -1.97 9.74
C VAL A 25 9.98 -2.80 8.60
N LYS A 26 9.13 -3.79 8.90
CA LYS A 26 8.43 -4.60 7.88
C LYS A 26 7.47 -3.75 7.03
N MET A 27 6.76 -2.80 7.62
CA MET A 27 5.97 -1.80 6.92
C MET A 27 6.79 -0.50 6.82
N PRO A 28 7.53 -0.27 5.75
CA PRO A 28 8.66 0.65 5.73
C PRO A 28 8.30 2.08 6.12
N ILE A 29 8.91 2.56 7.22
CA ILE A 29 8.85 3.96 7.63
C ILE A 29 9.92 4.77 6.88
N PHE A 30 9.79 6.09 6.90
CA PHE A 30 10.63 7.02 6.14
C PHE A 30 12.14 6.78 6.29
N MET A 31 12.66 6.51 7.43
CA MET A 31 14.09 6.30 7.62
C MET A 31 14.56 4.87 7.26
N VAL A 32 13.69 3.88 7.37
CA VAL A 32 14.03 2.45 7.23
C VAL A 32 13.40 1.82 5.97
N HIS A 33 13.10 2.61 4.94
CA HIS A 33 12.38 2.10 3.76
C HIS A 33 13.26 1.66 2.60
N LEU A 34 14.54 2.01 2.59
CA LEU A 34 15.43 1.79 1.43
C LEU A 34 15.68 0.32 1.11
N TRP A 35 15.54 -0.56 2.09
CA TRP A 35 15.69 -2.00 1.86
C TRP A 35 14.63 -2.58 0.92
N LEU A 36 13.40 -2.04 0.93
CA LEU A 36 12.28 -2.60 0.19
C LEU A 36 12.42 -2.40 -1.34
N PRO A 37 12.69 -1.19 -1.88
CA PRO A 37 12.92 -1.03 -3.30
C PRO A 37 14.13 -1.85 -3.80
N LYS A 38 15.21 -1.93 -3.01
CA LYS A 38 16.38 -2.73 -3.34
C LYS A 38 16.04 -4.22 -3.41
N ALA A 39 15.33 -4.74 -2.41
CA ALA A 39 14.87 -6.12 -2.39
C ALA A 39 13.96 -6.46 -3.58
N HIS A 40 13.05 -5.55 -4.00
CA HIS A 40 12.18 -5.79 -5.16
C HIS A 40 12.92 -5.78 -6.50
N VAL A 41 13.94 -4.97 -6.65
CA VAL A 41 14.72 -4.89 -7.89
C VAL A 41 15.58 -6.13 -8.07
N GLU A 42 16.23 -6.61 -6.99
CA GLU A 42 17.11 -7.78 -7.00
C GLU A 42 16.35 -9.11 -7.01
N ALA A 43 15.14 -9.15 -6.43
CA ALA A 43 14.37 -10.38 -6.33
C ALA A 43 13.88 -10.91 -7.69
N PRO A 44 13.81 -12.25 -7.86
CA PRO A 44 13.10 -12.86 -8.96
C PRO A 44 11.59 -12.52 -8.87
N ILE A 45 10.84 -12.83 -9.92
CA ILE A 45 9.42 -12.45 -10.04
C ILE A 45 8.60 -13.02 -8.89
N SER A 46 8.74 -14.33 -8.64
CA SER A 46 8.04 -15.03 -7.55
C SER A 46 8.33 -14.39 -6.20
N GLY A 47 9.61 -14.04 -5.94
CA GLY A 47 10.01 -13.33 -4.72
C GLY A 47 9.34 -11.95 -4.59
N SER A 48 9.30 -11.16 -5.66
CA SER A 48 8.67 -9.82 -5.64
C SER A 48 7.15 -9.89 -5.45
N ILE A 49 6.47 -10.91 -6.01
CA ILE A 49 5.03 -11.14 -5.81
C ILE A 49 4.73 -11.51 -4.36
N ILE A 50 5.47 -12.44 -3.77
CA ILE A 50 5.30 -12.88 -2.37
C ILE A 50 5.61 -11.73 -1.41
N LEU A 51 6.67 -10.96 -1.67
CA LEU A 51 7.06 -9.83 -0.85
C LEU A 51 5.98 -8.74 -0.88
N ALA A 52 5.49 -8.39 -2.07
CA ALA A 52 4.42 -7.41 -2.21
C ALA A 52 3.06 -7.93 -1.71
N GLY A 53 2.71 -9.18 -2.01
CA GLY A 53 1.40 -9.77 -1.71
C GLY A 53 1.21 -10.14 -0.24
N VAL A 54 2.22 -10.71 0.42
CA VAL A 54 2.12 -11.34 1.74
C VAL A 54 3.01 -10.68 2.79
N LEU A 55 4.32 -10.61 2.57
CA LEU A 55 5.27 -10.22 3.63
C LEU A 55 5.01 -8.82 4.19
N LEU A 56 4.75 -7.83 3.34
CA LEU A 56 4.39 -6.48 3.78
C LEU A 56 3.07 -6.45 4.58
N LYS A 57 2.14 -7.34 4.24
CA LYS A 57 0.80 -7.40 4.86
C LYS A 57 0.83 -8.04 6.24
N LEU A 58 1.74 -8.99 6.46
CA LEU A 58 1.98 -9.55 7.79
C LEU A 58 2.43 -8.47 8.79
N GLY A 59 3.21 -7.48 8.36
CA GLY A 59 3.55 -6.31 9.19
C GLY A 59 2.33 -5.52 9.64
N GLY A 60 1.38 -5.23 8.72
CA GLY A 60 0.14 -4.52 9.04
C GLY A 60 -0.81 -5.31 9.94
N TYR A 61 -0.96 -6.60 9.69
CA TYR A 61 -1.74 -7.48 10.54
C TYR A 61 -1.16 -7.58 11.94
N GLY A 62 0.17 -7.74 12.06
CA GLY A 62 0.87 -7.77 13.34
C GLY A 62 0.67 -6.47 14.13
N LEU A 63 0.76 -5.30 13.47
CA LEU A 63 0.47 -4.02 14.12
C LEU A 63 -0.96 -3.96 14.68
N ILE A 64 -1.97 -4.39 13.92
CA ILE A 64 -3.36 -4.41 14.38
C ILE A 64 -3.49 -5.28 15.64
N ARG A 65 -2.79 -6.41 15.71
CA ARG A 65 -2.79 -7.29 16.90
C ARG A 65 -2.10 -6.65 18.10
N VAL A 66 -0.94 -6.06 17.90
CA VAL A 66 -0.12 -5.45 18.96
C VAL A 66 -0.75 -4.19 19.52
N PHE A 67 -1.35 -3.34 18.68
CA PHE A 67 -2.05 -2.14 19.16
C PHE A 67 -3.25 -2.43 20.07
N ARG A 68 -3.81 -3.66 20.04
CA ARG A 68 -4.81 -4.09 21.05
C ARG A 68 -4.25 -4.10 22.47
N ILE A 69 -2.96 -4.42 22.61
CA ILE A 69 -2.31 -4.59 23.90
C ILE A 69 -1.78 -3.25 24.43
N ILE A 70 -1.30 -2.38 23.53
CA ILE A 70 -0.53 -1.18 23.87
C ILE A 70 -1.31 0.13 23.58
N GLN A 71 -2.64 0.11 23.70
CA GLN A 71 -3.49 1.27 23.33
C GLN A 71 -3.14 2.54 24.11
N ILE A 72 -2.96 2.43 25.44
CA ILE A 72 -2.78 3.55 26.35
C ILE A 72 -1.51 4.33 26.05
N ILE A 73 -0.41 3.62 25.81
CA ILE A 73 0.90 4.23 25.55
C ILE A 73 0.93 4.82 24.14
N GLY A 74 0.30 4.11 23.20
CA GLY A 74 0.21 4.54 21.80
C GLY A 74 -0.40 5.93 21.66
N LEU A 75 -1.45 6.26 22.39
CA LEU A 75 -2.16 7.53 22.27
C LEU A 75 -1.26 8.76 22.52
N LYS A 76 -0.31 8.68 23.44
CA LYS A 76 0.62 9.78 23.75
C LYS A 76 1.64 10.04 22.62
N ILE A 77 2.10 8.99 21.94
CA ILE A 77 3.20 9.06 20.94
C ILE A 77 2.66 9.09 19.51
N ASN A 78 1.38 8.79 19.32
CA ASN A 78 0.77 8.63 17.98
C ASN A 78 0.85 9.91 17.13
N LEU A 79 0.80 11.09 17.74
CA LEU A 79 0.91 12.36 16.99
C LEU A 79 2.23 12.44 16.22
N LEU A 80 3.32 12.15 16.90
CA LEU A 80 4.66 12.16 16.30
C LEU A 80 4.78 11.13 15.17
N TRP A 81 4.26 9.93 15.38
CA TRP A 81 4.28 8.88 14.36
C TRP A 81 3.45 9.22 13.13
N VAL A 82 2.27 9.83 13.29
CA VAL A 82 1.42 10.20 12.16
C VAL A 82 2.06 11.32 11.35
N SER A 83 2.63 12.35 11.99
CA SER A 83 3.29 13.46 11.30
C SER A 83 4.50 13.00 10.47
N ILE A 84 5.41 12.19 11.04
CA ILE A 84 6.57 11.64 10.33
C ILE A 84 6.13 10.82 9.11
N ARG A 85 5.03 10.07 9.22
CA ARG A 85 4.55 9.21 8.13
C ARG A 85 3.89 9.96 7.01
N LEU A 86 3.07 10.94 7.32
CA LEU A 86 2.43 11.76 6.31
C LEU A 86 3.47 12.55 5.52
N PHE A 87 4.38 13.23 6.22
CA PHE A 87 5.45 13.98 5.58
C PHE A 87 6.37 13.08 4.75
N GLY A 88 6.84 11.98 5.35
CA GLY A 88 7.66 11.01 4.63
C GLY A 88 6.92 10.35 3.45
N GLY A 89 5.59 10.18 3.52
CA GLY A 89 4.77 9.70 2.41
C GLY A 89 4.78 10.66 1.22
N MET A 90 4.74 11.97 1.47
CA MET A 90 4.84 13.00 0.45
C MET A 90 6.21 12.96 -0.24
N LEU A 91 7.29 12.91 0.53
CA LEU A 91 8.64 12.85 -0.01
C LEU A 91 8.85 11.62 -0.91
N ILE A 92 8.39 10.44 -0.49
CA ILE A 92 8.53 9.24 -1.33
C ILE A 92 7.75 9.33 -2.62
N ARG A 93 6.58 9.97 -2.64
CA ARG A 93 5.85 10.17 -3.89
C ARG A 93 6.56 11.12 -4.85
N LEU A 94 7.28 12.11 -4.34
CA LEU A 94 8.17 12.93 -5.15
C LEU A 94 9.33 12.09 -5.72
N ILE A 95 9.94 11.22 -4.90
CA ILE A 95 11.00 10.30 -5.35
C ILE A 95 10.52 9.38 -6.48
N CYS A 96 9.23 8.98 -6.49
CA CYS A 96 8.67 8.16 -7.57
C CYS A 96 8.82 8.80 -8.95
N PHE A 97 8.75 10.13 -9.09
CA PHE A 97 8.91 10.82 -10.37
C PHE A 97 10.34 10.75 -10.92
N TYR A 98 11.33 10.60 -10.06
CA TYR A 98 12.74 10.52 -10.46
C TYR A 98 13.20 9.09 -10.77
N GLN A 99 12.34 8.09 -10.57
CA GLN A 99 12.72 6.70 -10.82
C GLN A 99 12.76 6.41 -12.32
N THR A 100 13.88 5.84 -12.77
CA THR A 100 14.09 5.42 -14.16
C THR A 100 13.64 3.99 -14.43
N ASP A 101 13.57 3.14 -13.40
CA ASP A 101 13.20 1.73 -13.50
C ASP A 101 11.74 1.51 -13.10
N ILE A 102 11.02 0.69 -13.89
CA ILE A 102 9.61 0.34 -13.63
C ILE A 102 9.46 -0.39 -12.30
N LYS A 103 10.33 -1.36 -11.99
CA LYS A 103 10.25 -2.13 -10.73
C LYS A 103 10.48 -1.24 -9.51
N SER A 104 11.48 -0.35 -9.55
CA SER A 104 11.74 0.57 -8.44
C SER A 104 10.58 1.53 -8.22
N LEU A 105 9.99 2.09 -9.28
CA LEU A 105 8.83 2.99 -9.18
C LEU A 105 7.63 2.29 -8.53
N ILE A 106 7.30 1.06 -8.93
CA ILE A 106 6.23 0.27 -8.32
C ILE A 106 6.54 0.00 -6.84
N ALA A 107 7.80 -0.32 -6.49
CA ALA A 107 8.20 -0.55 -5.11
C ALA A 107 8.08 0.70 -4.24
N TYR A 108 8.55 1.87 -4.68
CA TYR A 108 8.37 3.13 -3.95
C TYR A 108 6.90 3.51 -3.80
N SER A 109 6.06 3.25 -4.82
CA SER A 109 4.63 3.48 -4.72
C SER A 109 3.99 2.62 -3.62
N SER A 110 4.43 1.36 -3.46
CA SER A 110 3.96 0.48 -2.39
C SER A 110 4.32 0.99 -0.99
N VAL A 111 5.54 1.54 -0.83
CA VAL A 111 5.96 2.19 0.42
C VAL A 111 5.05 3.35 0.78
N ALA A 112 4.71 4.19 -0.20
CA ALA A 112 3.83 5.34 0.02
C ALA A 112 2.41 4.93 0.48
N HIS A 113 1.85 3.86 -0.10
CA HIS A 113 0.54 3.34 0.31
C HIS A 113 0.56 2.74 1.72
N MET A 114 1.60 1.97 2.07
CA MET A 114 1.70 1.36 3.40
C MET A 114 1.78 2.40 4.51
N ARG A 115 2.26 3.61 4.25
CA ARG A 115 2.28 4.69 5.25
C ARG A 115 0.91 5.21 5.61
N ILE A 116 0.01 5.32 4.65
CA ILE A 116 -1.39 5.70 4.92
C ILE A 116 -2.05 4.60 5.76
N VAL A 117 -1.77 3.32 5.47
CA VAL A 117 -2.26 2.19 6.27
C VAL A 117 -1.85 2.33 7.73
N ILE A 118 -0.58 2.57 7.97
CA ILE A 118 -0.09 2.68 9.34
C ILE A 118 -0.70 3.93 10.02
N GLY A 119 -0.86 5.04 9.29
CA GLY A 119 -1.59 6.21 9.78
C GLY A 119 -3.00 5.86 10.27
N GLY A 120 -3.75 5.09 9.48
CA GLY A 120 -5.08 4.63 9.86
C GLY A 120 -5.11 3.67 11.05
N ILE A 121 -4.13 2.76 11.18
CA ILE A 121 -4.05 1.83 12.32
C ILE A 121 -3.79 2.61 13.62
N ILE A 122 -2.89 3.58 13.60
CA ILE A 122 -2.48 4.36 14.77
C ILE A 122 -3.61 5.21 15.33
N THR A 123 -4.56 5.66 14.51
CA THR A 123 -5.73 6.40 15.01
C THR A 123 -6.65 5.55 15.90
N ILE A 124 -6.44 4.24 16.00
CA ILE A 124 -7.18 3.26 16.84
C ILE A 124 -8.71 3.43 16.73
N SER A 125 -9.19 3.80 15.57
CA SER A 125 -10.60 4.03 15.34
C SER A 125 -11.20 2.95 14.45
N PHE A 126 -12.48 2.72 14.60
CA PHE A 126 -13.23 1.74 13.82
C PHE A 126 -13.07 1.94 12.29
N TRP A 127 -13.24 3.18 11.83
CA TRP A 127 -13.07 3.54 10.41
C TRP A 127 -11.62 3.43 9.95
N GLY A 128 -10.66 3.81 10.81
CA GLY A 128 -9.24 3.73 10.52
C GLY A 128 -8.75 2.28 10.38
N ILE A 129 -9.15 1.39 11.31
CA ILE A 129 -8.77 -0.02 11.27
C ILE A 129 -9.43 -0.74 10.09
N ARG A 130 -10.71 -0.50 9.83
CA ARG A 130 -11.40 -1.07 8.67
C ARG A 130 -10.80 -0.60 7.34
N GLY A 131 -10.54 0.70 7.22
CA GLY A 131 -9.93 1.27 6.03
C GLY A 131 -8.53 0.71 5.78
N SER A 132 -7.69 0.62 6.82
CA SER A 132 -6.33 0.08 6.70
C SER A 132 -6.32 -1.41 6.36
N TYR A 133 -7.19 -2.23 6.96
CA TYR A 133 -7.29 -3.65 6.63
C TYR A 133 -7.67 -3.90 5.17
N LEU A 134 -8.67 -3.20 4.66
CA LEU A 134 -9.03 -3.27 3.24
C LEU A 134 -7.88 -2.81 2.33
N LEU A 135 -7.17 -1.75 2.74
CA LEU A 135 -6.04 -1.26 1.99
C LEU A 135 -4.90 -2.27 1.95
N ILE A 136 -4.66 -2.98 3.01
CA ILE A 136 -3.69 -4.07 3.07
C ILE A 136 -4.00 -5.14 2.01
N ILE A 137 -5.24 -5.65 1.96
CA ILE A 137 -5.62 -6.73 1.06
C ILE A 137 -5.56 -6.29 -0.40
N SER A 138 -6.23 -5.20 -0.72
CA SER A 138 -6.38 -4.81 -2.11
C SER A 138 -5.11 -4.19 -2.72
N HIS A 139 -4.28 -3.51 -1.91
CA HIS A 139 -2.94 -3.13 -2.35
C HIS A 139 -2.08 -4.38 -2.58
N GLY A 140 -2.27 -5.45 -1.80
CA GLY A 140 -1.59 -6.73 -2.03
C GLY A 140 -1.84 -7.27 -3.44
N LEU A 141 -3.10 -7.35 -3.83
CA LEU A 141 -3.50 -7.85 -5.14
C LEU A 141 -3.09 -6.90 -6.28
N CYS A 142 -3.25 -5.60 -6.09
CA CYS A 142 -2.90 -4.61 -7.11
C CYS A 142 -1.37 -4.54 -7.34
N SER A 143 -0.57 -4.49 -6.27
CA SER A 143 0.89 -4.39 -6.40
C SER A 143 1.51 -5.66 -6.96
N SER A 144 1.05 -6.85 -6.56
CA SER A 144 1.54 -8.11 -7.13
C SER A 144 1.21 -8.20 -8.63
N GLY A 145 0.00 -7.79 -9.04
CA GLY A 145 -0.37 -7.70 -10.46
C GLY A 145 0.51 -6.74 -11.26
N LEU A 146 0.87 -5.58 -10.69
CA LEU A 146 1.78 -4.63 -11.33
C LEU A 146 3.21 -5.18 -11.46
N PHE A 147 3.71 -5.93 -10.48
CA PHE A 147 5.00 -6.61 -10.59
C PHE A 147 4.98 -7.73 -11.65
N CYS A 148 3.87 -8.47 -11.77
CA CYS A 148 3.68 -9.41 -12.87
C CYS A 148 3.77 -8.72 -14.24
N LEU A 149 3.05 -7.60 -14.41
CA LEU A 149 3.11 -6.83 -15.66
C LEU A 149 4.52 -6.31 -15.97
N ALA A 150 5.19 -5.72 -14.97
CA ALA A 150 6.56 -5.22 -15.16
C ALA A 150 7.52 -6.33 -15.58
N ASN A 151 7.30 -7.55 -15.09
CA ASN A 151 8.11 -8.68 -15.48
C ASN A 151 7.80 -9.20 -16.88
N ILE A 152 6.53 -9.29 -17.26
CA ILE A 152 6.12 -9.68 -18.61
C ILE A 152 6.76 -8.76 -19.66
N VAL A 153 6.84 -7.46 -19.36
CA VAL A 153 7.55 -6.50 -20.22
C VAL A 153 9.06 -6.77 -20.20
N TYR A 154 9.64 -7.02 -19.04
CA TYR A 154 11.07 -7.31 -18.91
C TYR A 154 11.51 -8.56 -19.68
N GLU A 155 10.73 -9.64 -19.64
CA GLU A 155 11.03 -10.88 -20.37
C GLU A 155 11.04 -10.67 -21.90
N ARG A 156 10.30 -9.67 -22.40
CA ARG A 156 10.19 -9.39 -23.83
C ARG A 156 11.21 -8.38 -24.34
N VAL A 157 11.44 -7.35 -23.53
CA VAL A 157 12.29 -6.21 -23.93
C VAL A 157 13.72 -6.36 -23.43
N GLY A 158 13.94 -7.23 -22.41
CA GLY A 158 15.24 -7.39 -21.73
C GLY A 158 15.65 -6.19 -20.87
N SER A 159 14.81 -5.15 -20.76
CA SER A 159 15.12 -3.92 -20.05
C SER A 159 14.03 -3.54 -19.05
N ARG A 160 14.43 -2.98 -17.88
CA ARG A 160 13.54 -2.44 -16.87
C ARG A 160 13.36 -0.92 -16.96
N ARG A 161 14.17 -0.23 -17.79
CA ARG A 161 14.17 1.23 -17.90
C ARG A 161 12.91 1.71 -18.61
N ILE A 162 12.23 2.72 -18.03
CA ILE A 162 10.99 3.31 -18.58
C ILE A 162 11.22 3.86 -19.98
N ILE A 163 12.39 4.48 -20.20
CA ILE A 163 12.73 5.12 -21.47
C ILE A 163 12.81 4.11 -22.64
N ILE A 164 13.32 2.91 -22.38
CA ILE A 164 13.44 1.84 -23.40
C ILE A 164 12.08 1.20 -23.66
N ASN A 165 11.23 1.11 -22.64
CA ASN A 165 9.91 0.47 -22.68
C ASN A 165 8.80 1.42 -23.17
N LYS A 166 9.10 2.33 -24.10
CA LYS A 166 8.10 3.24 -24.71
C LYS A 166 7.35 2.57 -25.85
N GLY A 167 6.12 3.05 -26.09
CA GLY A 167 5.32 2.64 -27.25
C GLY A 167 4.80 1.20 -27.22
N MET A 168 4.66 0.60 -26.04
CA MET A 168 4.23 -0.81 -25.88
C MET A 168 2.81 -1.07 -26.42
N ILE A 169 1.97 -0.05 -26.53
CA ILE A 169 0.62 -0.18 -27.07
C ILE A 169 0.62 -0.67 -28.53
N ASN A 170 1.64 -0.32 -29.30
CA ASN A 170 1.75 -0.71 -30.70
C ASN A 170 2.12 -2.20 -30.87
N PHE A 171 2.87 -2.77 -29.94
CA PHE A 171 3.32 -4.16 -29.98
C PHE A 171 2.33 -5.12 -29.33
N ILE A 172 1.78 -4.74 -28.16
CA ILE A 172 0.92 -5.60 -27.37
C ILE A 172 -0.30 -4.82 -26.86
N PRO A 173 -1.26 -4.47 -27.75
CA PRO A 173 -2.39 -3.62 -27.39
C PRO A 173 -3.27 -4.25 -26.29
N ARG A 174 -3.45 -5.56 -26.28
CA ARG A 174 -4.20 -6.28 -25.24
C ARG A 174 -3.57 -6.16 -23.85
N MET A 175 -2.24 -6.06 -23.75
CA MET A 175 -1.53 -5.87 -22.50
C MET A 175 -1.68 -4.43 -21.98
N ALA A 176 -1.81 -3.45 -22.86
CA ALA A 176 -2.05 -2.05 -22.50
C ALA A 176 -3.34 -1.88 -21.69
N LEU A 177 -4.39 -2.65 -22.00
CA LEU A 177 -5.63 -2.68 -21.21
C LEU A 177 -5.38 -3.12 -19.77
N TRP A 178 -4.58 -4.17 -19.54
CA TRP A 178 -4.24 -4.62 -18.19
C TRP A 178 -3.36 -3.62 -17.44
N TRP A 179 -2.46 -2.95 -18.15
CA TRP A 179 -1.70 -1.82 -17.59
C TRP A 179 -2.63 -0.72 -17.12
N PHE A 180 -3.62 -0.35 -17.92
CA PHE A 180 -4.60 0.67 -17.56
C PHE A 180 -5.43 0.24 -16.33
N LEU A 181 -6.03 -0.95 -16.35
CA LEU A 181 -6.91 -1.44 -15.29
C LEU A 181 -6.19 -1.52 -13.93
N LEU A 182 -5.01 -2.12 -13.87
CA LEU A 182 -4.27 -2.23 -12.61
C LEU A 182 -3.70 -0.88 -12.16
N ARG A 183 -3.38 0.02 -13.09
CA ARG A 183 -2.98 1.39 -12.77
C ARG A 183 -4.12 2.22 -12.25
N ALA A 184 -5.28 2.15 -12.86
CA ALA A 184 -6.49 2.80 -12.39
C ALA A 184 -6.85 2.34 -10.97
N CYS A 185 -6.74 1.04 -10.68
CA CYS A 185 -6.88 0.53 -9.34
C CYS A 185 -5.82 1.10 -8.37
N ASN A 186 -4.56 1.21 -8.77
CA ASN A 186 -3.49 1.76 -7.94
C ASN A 186 -3.66 3.27 -7.71
N MET A 187 -4.14 4.00 -8.70
CA MET A 187 -4.47 5.43 -8.59
C MET A 187 -5.70 5.70 -7.71
N ALA A 188 -6.49 4.67 -7.42
CA ALA A 188 -7.80 4.76 -6.79
C ALA A 188 -8.83 5.50 -7.65
N ALA A 189 -8.81 5.26 -8.98
CA ALA A 189 -9.86 5.76 -9.86
C ALA A 189 -11.20 5.05 -9.58
N PRO A 190 -12.36 5.72 -9.75
CA PRO A 190 -13.65 5.04 -9.71
C PRO A 190 -13.81 4.10 -10.95
N PRO A 191 -14.42 2.92 -10.83
CA PRO A 191 -14.87 2.21 -9.66
C PRO A 191 -13.75 1.30 -9.08
N SER A 192 -13.10 1.70 -8.02
CA SER A 192 -12.12 0.83 -7.36
C SER A 192 -12.34 0.78 -5.86
N ILE A 193 -12.07 -0.40 -5.27
CA ILE A 193 -12.11 -0.56 -3.82
C ILE A 193 -11.07 0.32 -3.13
N ASN A 194 -10.00 0.68 -3.85
CA ASN A 194 -8.94 1.54 -3.37
C ASN A 194 -9.44 2.93 -3.00
N LEU A 195 -10.36 3.49 -3.79
CA LEU A 195 -10.98 4.79 -3.53
C LEU A 195 -11.76 4.78 -2.20
N LEU A 196 -12.65 3.81 -2.02
CA LEU A 196 -13.53 3.74 -0.84
C LEU A 196 -12.76 3.69 0.47
N ARG A 197 -11.67 2.93 0.51
CA ARG A 197 -10.86 2.80 1.74
C ARG A 197 -9.98 4.02 1.97
N GLU A 198 -9.48 4.67 0.92
CA GLU A 198 -8.72 5.91 1.08
C GLU A 198 -9.59 7.03 1.61
N ILE A 199 -10.80 7.18 1.12
CA ILE A 199 -11.77 8.15 1.66
C ILE A 199 -11.98 7.89 3.16
N ARG A 200 -12.16 6.63 3.58
CA ARG A 200 -12.32 6.29 5.00
C ARG A 200 -11.08 6.64 5.82
N LEU A 201 -9.89 6.36 5.31
CA LEU A 201 -8.62 6.67 5.97
C LEU A 201 -8.38 8.18 6.06
N PHE A 202 -8.63 8.91 4.98
CA PHE A 202 -8.47 10.36 4.94
C PHE A 202 -9.43 11.04 5.93
N ASN A 203 -10.72 10.69 5.88
CA ASN A 203 -11.70 11.24 6.81
C ASN A 203 -11.29 10.98 8.26
N ARG A 204 -10.70 9.82 8.55
CA ARG A 204 -10.28 9.52 9.91
C ARG A 204 -9.01 10.26 10.33
N ILE A 205 -8.02 10.39 9.44
CA ILE A 205 -6.79 11.15 9.72
C ILE A 205 -7.12 12.64 9.90
N ILE A 206 -8.01 13.19 9.07
CA ILE A 206 -8.49 14.57 9.17
C ILE A 206 -9.24 14.80 10.48
N GLY A 207 -10.13 13.89 10.86
CA GLY A 207 -10.86 13.97 12.14
C GLY A 207 -9.96 13.82 13.37
N TRP A 208 -8.71 13.39 13.20
CA TRP A 208 -7.72 13.34 14.26
C TRP A 208 -6.82 14.58 14.30
N SER A 209 -6.46 15.15 13.13
CA SER A 209 -5.71 16.40 13.00
C SER A 209 -6.13 17.11 11.71
N THR A 210 -6.76 18.29 11.85
CA THR A 210 -7.22 19.08 10.70
C THR A 210 -6.07 19.56 9.82
N TYR A 211 -4.90 19.85 10.40
CA TYR A 211 -3.70 20.25 9.65
C TYR A 211 -3.20 19.19 8.65
N SER A 212 -3.59 17.92 8.85
CA SER A 212 -3.24 16.85 7.91
C SER A 212 -3.89 16.98 6.53
N ILE A 213 -4.93 17.81 6.36
CA ILE A 213 -5.66 17.99 5.09
C ILE A 213 -4.71 18.36 3.96
N ILE A 214 -3.86 19.36 4.15
CA ILE A 214 -2.94 19.86 3.12
C ILE A 214 -2.02 18.74 2.64
N VAL A 215 -1.44 17.99 3.59
CA VAL A 215 -0.53 16.89 3.26
C VAL A 215 -1.25 15.75 2.53
N LEU A 216 -2.49 15.45 2.91
CA LEU A 216 -3.30 14.40 2.26
C LEU A 216 -3.71 14.79 0.83
N ILE A 217 -4.02 16.07 0.58
CA ILE A 217 -4.28 16.57 -0.78
C ILE A 217 -3.03 16.40 -1.65
N LEU A 218 -1.88 16.85 -1.19
CA LEU A 218 -0.61 16.69 -1.91
C LEU A 218 -0.28 15.21 -2.14
N LEU A 219 -0.53 14.36 -1.15
CA LEU A 219 -0.36 12.91 -1.28
C LEU A 219 -1.25 12.33 -2.38
N SER A 220 -2.53 12.71 -2.47
CA SER A 220 -3.41 12.20 -3.53
C SER A 220 -3.03 12.72 -4.91
N PHE A 221 -2.65 13.99 -5.01
CA PHE A 221 -2.22 14.63 -6.24
C PHE A 221 -0.95 13.97 -6.83
N PHE A 222 0.10 13.86 -6.05
CA PHE A 222 1.34 13.23 -6.52
C PHE A 222 1.15 11.75 -6.88
N ARG A 223 0.22 11.04 -6.20
CA ARG A 223 -0.11 9.67 -6.59
C ARG A 223 -0.71 9.61 -7.99
N ALA A 224 -1.70 10.45 -8.27
CA ALA A 224 -2.27 10.51 -9.61
C ALA A 224 -1.19 10.84 -10.65
N GLY A 225 -0.33 11.81 -10.34
CA GLY A 225 0.75 12.23 -11.21
C GLY A 225 1.70 11.10 -11.61
N TYR A 226 2.33 10.40 -10.65
CA TYR A 226 3.30 9.35 -11.01
C TYR A 226 2.63 8.13 -11.66
N THR A 227 1.36 7.82 -11.35
CA THR A 227 0.67 6.70 -11.99
C THR A 227 0.36 6.98 -13.46
N ILE A 228 -0.10 8.21 -13.77
CA ILE A 228 -0.32 8.66 -15.14
C ILE A 228 1.01 8.76 -15.89
N TYR A 229 2.03 9.33 -15.24
CA TYR A 229 3.39 9.40 -15.78
C TYR A 229 3.90 8.03 -16.24
N LEU A 230 3.83 7.03 -15.36
CA LEU A 230 4.30 5.70 -15.71
C LEU A 230 3.47 5.05 -16.82
N PHE A 231 2.15 5.28 -16.87
CA PHE A 231 1.29 4.76 -17.94
C PHE A 231 1.61 5.43 -19.27
N SER A 232 1.66 6.75 -19.31
CA SER A 232 1.91 7.51 -20.55
C SER A 232 3.27 7.19 -21.14
N TYR A 233 4.32 7.17 -20.33
CA TYR A 233 5.66 6.89 -20.80
C TYR A 233 5.88 5.44 -21.24
N SER A 234 5.22 4.46 -20.62
CA SER A 234 5.37 3.06 -21.01
C SER A 234 4.52 2.68 -22.24
N GLN A 235 3.31 3.26 -22.35
CA GLN A 235 2.38 2.84 -23.41
C GLN A 235 2.47 3.70 -24.66
N HIS A 236 2.75 5.01 -24.52
CA HIS A 236 2.80 5.95 -25.63
C HIS A 236 4.25 6.33 -26.00
N GLY A 237 4.40 6.94 -27.16
CA GLY A 237 5.67 7.42 -27.71
C GLY A 237 6.24 6.54 -28.81
N LYS A 238 7.31 7.02 -29.43
CA LYS A 238 8.03 6.25 -30.47
C LYS A 238 8.78 5.09 -29.80
N TYR A 239 8.61 3.89 -30.34
CA TYR A 239 9.29 2.68 -29.86
C TYR A 239 10.79 2.70 -30.19
N TYR A 240 11.55 1.98 -29.40
CA TYR A 240 12.97 1.81 -29.64
C TYR A 240 13.18 0.81 -30.78
N ARG A 241 14.00 1.15 -31.76
CA ARG A 241 14.16 0.36 -33.01
C ARG A 241 14.62 -1.09 -32.83
N SER A 242 15.21 -1.43 -31.67
CA SER A 242 15.65 -2.81 -31.36
C SER A 242 14.51 -3.75 -30.93
N LEU A 243 13.26 -3.30 -30.85
CA LEU A 243 12.11 -4.07 -30.34
C LEU A 243 11.36 -4.87 -31.42
N TYR A 244 11.89 -5.01 -32.60
CA TYR A 244 11.22 -5.69 -33.75
C TYR A 244 10.82 -7.17 -33.51
N GLY A 245 11.28 -7.81 -32.44
CA GLY A 245 11.00 -9.22 -32.12
C GLY A 245 10.07 -9.47 -30.95
N VAL A 246 9.26 -8.49 -30.54
CA VAL A 246 8.42 -8.65 -29.35
C VAL A 246 7.29 -9.65 -29.60
N VAL A 247 7.35 -10.79 -28.89
CA VAL A 247 6.35 -11.86 -28.94
C VAL A 247 5.03 -11.40 -28.33
N THR A 248 3.91 -11.79 -28.95
CA THR A 248 2.56 -11.55 -28.44
C THR A 248 2.33 -12.18 -27.06
N GLY A 249 1.33 -11.66 -26.33
CA GLY A 249 1.02 -12.16 -24.98
C GLY A 249 0.55 -13.62 -24.97
N ARG A 250 1.05 -14.40 -24.04
CA ARG A 250 0.61 -15.80 -23.81
C ARG A 250 -0.69 -15.81 -23.00
N ILE A 251 -1.57 -16.77 -23.27
CA ILE A 251 -2.86 -16.94 -22.56
C ILE A 251 -2.66 -17.04 -21.03
N ARG A 252 -1.63 -17.76 -20.58
CA ARG A 252 -1.27 -17.90 -19.16
C ARG A 252 -1.01 -16.56 -18.47
N GLU A 253 -0.38 -15.62 -19.15
CA GLU A 253 -0.07 -14.28 -18.60
C GLU A 253 -1.36 -13.47 -18.38
N TYR A 254 -2.27 -13.50 -19.35
CA TYR A 254 -3.57 -12.84 -19.22
C TYR A 254 -4.42 -13.44 -18.10
N LEU A 255 -4.39 -14.75 -17.93
CA LEU A 255 -5.10 -15.43 -16.85
C LEU A 255 -4.56 -15.01 -15.47
N ILE A 256 -3.23 -14.93 -15.31
CA ILE A 256 -2.62 -14.44 -14.06
C ILE A 256 -3.08 -13.00 -13.76
N LEU A 257 -3.09 -12.12 -14.75
CA LEU A 257 -3.53 -10.73 -14.57
C LEU A 257 -5.02 -10.64 -14.22
N PHE A 258 -5.85 -11.45 -14.86
CA PHE A 258 -7.28 -11.56 -14.54
C PHE A 258 -7.49 -12.01 -13.10
N LEU A 259 -6.78 -13.02 -12.63
CA LEU A 259 -6.86 -13.51 -11.24
C LEU A 259 -6.43 -12.47 -10.20
N HIS A 260 -5.58 -11.50 -10.55
CA HIS A 260 -5.24 -10.38 -9.67
C HIS A 260 -6.28 -9.26 -9.69
N TRP A 261 -6.90 -9.00 -10.85
CA TRP A 261 -7.85 -7.90 -11.01
C TRP A 261 -9.29 -8.27 -10.61
N PHE A 262 -9.75 -9.48 -10.95
CA PHE A 262 -11.11 -9.94 -10.67
C PHE A 262 -11.47 -9.87 -9.16
N PRO A 263 -10.63 -10.35 -8.22
CA PRO A 263 -10.93 -10.23 -6.80
C PRO A 263 -11.08 -8.78 -6.32
N LEU A 264 -10.38 -7.82 -6.94
CA LEU A 264 -10.53 -6.40 -6.61
C LEU A 264 -11.93 -5.88 -6.94
N LEU A 265 -12.53 -6.30 -8.05
CA LEU A 265 -13.92 -5.97 -8.38
C LEU A 265 -14.91 -6.69 -7.47
N PHE A 266 -14.69 -7.97 -7.23
CA PHE A 266 -15.56 -8.78 -6.37
C PHE A 266 -15.64 -8.22 -4.93
N LEU A 267 -14.55 -7.73 -4.40
CA LEU A 267 -14.51 -7.07 -3.10
C LEU A 267 -15.32 -5.77 -3.03
N ILE A 268 -15.56 -5.10 -4.16
CA ILE A 268 -16.44 -3.92 -4.21
C ILE A 268 -17.89 -4.35 -3.95
N ILE A 269 -18.33 -5.42 -4.63
CA ILE A 269 -19.71 -5.92 -4.56
C ILE A 269 -20.01 -6.50 -3.17
N LYS A 270 -19.09 -7.30 -2.63
CA LYS A 270 -19.25 -7.97 -1.31
C LYS A 270 -18.64 -7.18 -0.14
N ARG A 271 -18.50 -5.88 -0.29
CA ARG A 271 -17.88 -4.99 0.69
C ARG A 271 -18.39 -5.19 2.11
N ASP A 272 -19.69 -5.20 2.32
CA ASP A 272 -20.31 -5.20 3.64
C ASP A 272 -20.33 -6.60 4.26
N SER A 273 -20.55 -7.65 3.51
CA SER A 273 -20.52 -9.03 3.99
C SER A 273 -19.12 -9.46 4.45
N PHE A 274 -18.08 -9.04 3.75
CA PHE A 274 -16.70 -9.31 4.15
C PHE A 274 -16.32 -8.64 5.47
N PHE A 275 -16.89 -7.46 5.76
CA PHE A 275 -16.72 -6.78 7.04
C PHE A 275 -17.42 -7.47 8.20
N TYR A 276 -18.64 -7.97 7.98
CA TYR A 276 -19.42 -8.63 9.03
C TYR A 276 -18.76 -9.91 9.53
N LEU A 277 -18.21 -10.73 8.64
CA LEU A 277 -17.69 -12.04 8.99
C LEU A 277 -16.35 -12.01 9.74
N TYR A 278 -15.42 -11.13 9.35
CA TYR A 278 -14.04 -11.19 9.85
C TYR A 278 -13.63 -10.07 10.81
N LEU A 279 -14.25 -8.92 10.75
CA LEU A 279 -13.78 -7.74 11.49
C LEU A 279 -14.62 -7.38 12.70
N ASN A 280 -15.87 -7.79 12.78
CA ASN A 280 -16.72 -7.45 13.92
C ASN A 280 -16.21 -8.05 15.25
N SER A 281 -15.69 -9.26 15.24
CA SER A 281 -15.10 -9.88 16.43
C SER A 281 -13.79 -9.18 16.85
N LEU A 282 -12.92 -8.88 15.88
CA LEU A 282 -11.64 -8.21 16.12
C LEU A 282 -11.81 -6.75 16.56
N ILE A 283 -12.79 -6.05 16.00
CA ILE A 283 -13.00 -4.62 16.25
C ILE A 283 -13.84 -4.40 17.51
N LYS A 284 -14.83 -5.25 17.80
CA LYS A 284 -15.59 -5.17 19.06
C LYS A 284 -14.66 -5.25 20.28
N THR A 285 -13.69 -6.14 20.26
CA THR A 285 -12.72 -6.27 21.34
C THR A 285 -11.73 -5.09 21.43
N LEU A 286 -11.39 -4.43 20.32
CA LEU A 286 -10.57 -3.21 20.31
C LEU A 286 -11.32 -2.00 20.86
N ILE A 287 -12.58 -1.84 20.51
CA ILE A 287 -13.40 -0.67 20.90
C ILE A 287 -13.95 -0.80 22.32
N CYS A 288 -14.24 -2.01 22.82
CA CYS A 288 -14.62 -2.21 24.22
C CYS A 288 -13.53 -1.76 25.18
N GLY A 289 -12.26 -1.92 24.84
CA GLY A 289 -11.14 -1.40 25.63
C GLY A 289 -11.07 0.14 25.68
N VAL A 290 -11.55 0.82 24.63
CA VAL A 290 -11.52 2.30 24.53
C VAL A 290 -12.75 2.94 25.18
N LYS A 291 -13.93 2.31 25.11
CA LYS A 291 -15.16 2.85 25.72
C LYS A 291 -15.14 2.93 27.25
N ASN A 292 -14.34 2.08 27.88
CA ASN A 292 -14.17 2.10 29.36
C ASN A 292 -13.22 3.20 29.82
N MET A 293 -12.60 3.94 28.93
CA MET A 293 -11.81 5.12 29.25
C MET A 293 -12.60 6.37 28.86
N ARG A 294 -13.34 6.94 29.83
CA ARG A 294 -13.85 8.31 29.72
C ARG A 294 -12.62 9.21 29.63
N PHE A 295 -12.45 9.88 28.51
CA PHE A 295 -11.47 10.95 28.34
C PHE A 295 -11.92 12.11 29.25
N SER A 296 -11.27 12.26 30.41
CA SER A 296 -11.20 13.55 31.10
C SER A 296 -10.16 14.39 30.33
N PHE A 297 -10.63 15.31 29.54
CA PHE A 297 -9.86 16.46 29.05
C PHE A 297 -9.98 17.58 30.07
#